data_fe9a9c2f4186119f3940851df7694c5f
#
_entry.id   fe9a9c2f4186119f3940851df7694c5f
#
_cell.length_a   1.000
_cell.length_b   1.000
_cell.length_c   1.000
_cell.angle_alpha   90.00
_cell.angle_beta   90.00
_cell.angle_gamma   90.00
#
_symmetry.space_group_name_H-M   'P 1'
#
loop_
_entity.id
_entity.type
_entity.pdbx_description
1 polymer ?
#
loop_
_entity_poly.entity_id
_entity_poly.type
_entity_poly.pdbx_seq_one_letter_code
_entity_poly.pdbx_strand_id
1 'polypeptide(L)'
;MSSACLYASRQFHIIVVLAANIGITEHQMTDTTIPIARGLTRWQASGIHLLISAAIAAGALFITLRVWYPPPLFTAEGGSELLFILVAVDVVIGPLITLVIFKSGKPGLRFDLSVIALFQACALVYGCHVMFVARPVFIVLAMDQFETVRANDLDAADLAQAPDPAFRSLPLTGPVFVAVELPKDMKQLREIIAETQKSGKIVTHLPRYYVSYAQHKTKAVTQSRALDPAMKRGGDFATLAQKFLAESGRKASDLNYIELQTRRGFGAVLIDAKSGEIVTLLPPKL
;
A
#
# COMPACT_ATOMS: atom_id res chain seq x y z
N MET A 1 17.77 -6.29 -6.58
CA MET A 1 17.41 -6.30 -5.14
C MET A 1 17.31 -4.86 -4.71
N SER A 2 16.09 -4.39 -4.43
CA SER A 2 15.78 -2.98 -4.18
C SER A 2 16.32 -2.49 -2.84
N SER A 3 16.77 -1.24 -2.80
CA SER A 3 17.25 -0.51 -1.60
C SER A 3 16.31 -0.62 -0.40
N ALA A 4 15.02 -0.81 -0.63
CA ALA A 4 14.00 -1.02 0.40
C ALA A 4 14.19 -2.34 1.17
N CYS A 5 14.67 -3.41 0.52
CA CYS A 5 14.92 -4.70 1.16
C CYS A 5 16.15 -4.65 2.08
N LEU A 6 17.18 -3.88 1.70
CA LEU A 6 18.38 -3.66 2.52
C LEU A 6 18.10 -2.75 3.72
N TYR A 7 17.21 -1.76 3.55
CA TYR A 7 16.79 -0.88 4.64
C TYR A 7 15.94 -1.63 5.67
N ALA A 8 15.03 -2.49 5.22
CA ALA A 8 14.22 -3.35 6.07
C ALA A 8 15.07 -4.33 6.89
N SER A 9 16.08 -4.95 6.26
CA SER A 9 17.01 -5.86 6.93
C SER A 9 17.84 -5.17 8.02
N ARG A 10 18.28 -3.92 7.77
CA ARG A 10 19.07 -3.14 8.74
C ARG A 10 18.25 -2.70 9.96
N GLN A 11 17.01 -2.30 9.75
CA GLN A 11 16.09 -1.91 10.83
C GLN A 11 15.70 -3.12 11.70
N PHE A 12 15.48 -4.29 11.08
CA PHE A 12 15.19 -5.52 11.80
C PHE A 12 16.34 -5.94 12.72
N HIS A 13 17.59 -5.78 12.27
CA HIS A 13 18.78 -6.07 13.09
C HIS A 13 18.89 -5.13 14.29
N ILE A 14 18.55 -3.85 14.14
CA ILE A 14 18.59 -2.85 15.23
C ILE A 14 17.52 -3.17 16.29
N ILE A 15 16.32 -3.57 15.88
CA ILE A 15 15.23 -3.94 16.81
C ILE A 15 15.59 -5.20 17.60
N VAL A 16 16.19 -6.20 16.97
CA VAL A 16 16.65 -7.43 17.62
C VAL A 16 17.77 -7.15 18.62
N VAL A 17 18.72 -6.29 18.30
CA VAL A 17 19.84 -5.92 19.18
C VAL A 17 19.37 -5.04 20.34
N LEU A 18 18.40 -4.13 20.14
CA LEU A 18 17.78 -3.33 21.20
C LEU A 18 16.99 -4.20 22.17
N ALA A 19 16.24 -5.18 21.68
CA ALA A 19 15.50 -6.12 22.53
C ALA A 19 16.42 -7.03 23.38
N ALA A 20 17.59 -7.39 22.85
CA ALA A 20 18.59 -8.20 23.55
C ALA A 20 19.36 -7.43 24.65
N ASN A 21 19.39 -6.08 24.56
CA ASN A 21 20.11 -5.23 25.54
C ASN A 21 19.25 -4.63 26.66
N ILE A 22 17.92 -4.88 26.64
CA ILE A 22 17.06 -4.50 27.77
C ILE A 22 17.22 -5.57 28.87
N GLY A 23 18.28 -5.47 29.64
CA GLY A 23 18.46 -6.20 30.91
C GLY A 23 17.39 -5.75 31.90
N ILE A 24 16.26 -6.44 31.92
CA ILE A 24 15.23 -6.25 32.95
C ILE A 24 15.74 -6.90 34.23
N THR A 25 16.24 -6.09 35.13
CA THR A 25 16.45 -6.48 36.53
C THR A 25 15.14 -7.02 37.08
N GLU A 26 15.20 -8.22 37.63
CA GLU A 26 14.12 -8.88 38.40
C GLU A 26 13.67 -7.97 39.55
N HIS A 27 12.66 -7.12 39.31
CA HIS A 27 11.98 -6.42 40.36
C HIS A 27 10.72 -7.22 40.71
N GLN A 28 10.64 -7.63 41.98
CA GLN A 28 9.50 -8.36 42.53
C GLN A 28 8.19 -7.61 42.22
N MET A 29 7.47 -8.07 41.23
CA MET A 29 6.08 -7.65 41.00
C MET A 29 5.19 -8.39 41.99
N THR A 30 4.64 -7.66 42.92
CA THR A 30 3.60 -8.11 43.84
C THR A 30 2.45 -8.74 43.06
N ASP A 31 2.13 -9.95 43.41
CA ASP A 31 1.19 -10.90 42.84
C ASP A 31 -0.26 -10.38 42.90
N THR A 32 -0.67 -9.61 41.94
CA THR A 32 -2.09 -9.32 41.71
C THR A 32 -2.62 -10.37 40.77
N THR A 33 -3.09 -11.46 41.35
CA THR A 33 -3.63 -12.64 40.69
C THR A 33 -4.91 -12.32 39.94
N ILE A 34 -4.80 -12.14 38.63
CA ILE A 34 -5.93 -12.39 37.73
C ILE A 34 -5.90 -13.89 37.40
N PRO A 35 -6.92 -14.68 37.78
CA PRO A 35 -6.88 -16.14 37.68
C PRO A 35 -7.25 -16.64 36.29
N ILE A 36 -6.51 -16.23 35.25
CA ILE A 36 -6.81 -16.67 33.84
C ILE A 36 -6.06 -17.97 33.48
N ALA A 37 -5.05 -18.41 34.25
CA ALA A 37 -4.16 -19.50 33.81
C ALA A 37 -4.39 -20.86 34.52
N ARG A 38 -5.33 -20.97 35.47
CA ARG A 38 -5.63 -22.25 36.11
C ARG A 38 -6.69 -22.99 35.29
N GLY A 39 -6.27 -24.00 34.53
CA GLY A 39 -7.15 -24.93 33.84
C GLY A 39 -7.09 -24.92 32.29
N LEU A 40 -6.41 -23.94 31.67
CA LEU A 40 -6.28 -23.94 30.22
C LEU A 40 -5.30 -25.02 29.73
N THR A 41 -5.69 -25.74 28.69
CA THR A 41 -4.79 -26.61 27.94
C THR A 41 -3.96 -25.80 26.94
N ARG A 42 -2.82 -26.35 26.50
CA ARG A 42 -1.99 -25.71 25.46
C ARG A 42 -2.77 -25.43 24.17
N TRP A 43 -3.69 -26.32 23.81
CA TRP A 43 -4.55 -26.17 22.62
C TRP A 43 -5.54 -25.01 22.77
N GLN A 44 -6.14 -24.86 23.95
CA GLN A 44 -7.02 -23.73 24.23
C GLN A 44 -6.27 -22.40 24.23
N ALA A 45 -5.08 -22.33 24.84
CA ALA A 45 -4.25 -21.13 24.85
C ALA A 45 -3.82 -20.74 23.43
N SER A 46 -3.35 -21.71 22.65
CA SER A 46 -3.00 -21.47 21.22
C SER A 46 -4.21 -21.07 20.39
N GLY A 47 -5.38 -21.70 20.62
CA GLY A 47 -6.62 -21.34 19.93
C GLY A 47 -7.09 -19.91 20.24
N ILE A 48 -7.02 -19.49 21.50
CA ILE A 48 -7.33 -18.10 21.90
C ILE A 48 -6.36 -17.14 21.25
N HIS A 49 -5.06 -17.46 21.27
CA HIS A 49 -4.04 -16.64 20.60
C HIS A 49 -4.33 -16.52 19.10
N LEU A 50 -4.61 -17.62 18.43
CA LEU A 50 -4.97 -17.63 16.99
C LEU A 50 -6.18 -16.73 16.70
N LEU A 51 -7.24 -16.81 17.50
CA LEU A 51 -8.44 -15.96 17.31
C LEU A 51 -8.14 -14.47 17.47
N ILE A 52 -7.34 -14.11 18.49
CA ILE A 52 -6.93 -12.72 18.72
C ILE A 52 -6.07 -12.23 17.53
N SER A 53 -5.06 -12.99 17.13
CA SER A 53 -4.19 -12.64 16.01
C SER A 53 -4.97 -12.54 14.69
N ALA A 54 -5.91 -13.46 14.44
CA ALA A 54 -6.76 -13.42 13.25
C ALA A 54 -7.67 -12.19 13.24
N ALA A 55 -8.24 -11.79 14.38
CA ALA A 55 -9.05 -10.59 14.49
C ALA A 55 -8.24 -9.31 14.22
N ILE A 56 -7.03 -9.23 14.79
CA ILE A 56 -6.12 -8.10 14.56
C ILE A 56 -5.69 -8.05 13.08
N ALA A 57 -5.29 -9.18 12.51
CA ALA A 57 -4.91 -9.30 11.09
C ALA A 57 -6.07 -8.91 10.17
N ALA A 58 -7.31 -9.31 10.48
CA ALA A 58 -8.50 -8.91 9.72
C ALA A 58 -8.75 -7.39 9.78
N GLY A 59 -8.55 -6.77 10.94
CA GLY A 59 -8.62 -5.31 11.09
C GLY A 59 -7.55 -4.57 10.28
N ALA A 60 -6.30 -5.02 10.35
CA ALA A 60 -5.21 -4.46 9.56
C ALA A 60 -5.46 -4.63 8.04
N LEU A 61 -5.95 -5.80 7.62
CA LEU A 61 -6.33 -6.07 6.24
C LEU A 61 -7.48 -5.15 5.78
N PHE A 62 -8.50 -4.96 6.59
CA PHE A 62 -9.62 -4.08 6.28
C PHE A 62 -9.14 -2.63 6.05
N ILE A 63 -8.31 -2.09 6.93
CA ILE A 63 -7.74 -0.74 6.78
C ILE A 63 -6.89 -0.68 5.49
N THR A 64 -6.04 -1.67 5.27
CA THR A 64 -5.19 -1.72 4.09
C THR A 64 -6.01 -1.70 2.80
N LEU A 65 -7.01 -2.57 2.67
CA LEU A 65 -7.78 -2.72 1.43
C LEU A 65 -8.82 -1.62 1.20
N ARG A 66 -9.36 -1.04 2.28
CA ARG A 66 -10.44 -0.04 2.15
C ARG A 66 -9.94 1.40 2.22
N VAL A 67 -8.83 1.63 2.94
CA VAL A 67 -8.34 2.97 3.20
C VAL A 67 -7.09 3.30 2.40
N TRP A 68 -6.08 2.40 2.40
CA TRP A 68 -4.78 2.70 1.81
C TRP A 68 -4.63 2.22 0.37
N TYR A 69 -5.14 1.03 0.06
CA TYR A 69 -4.98 0.36 -1.24
C TYR A 69 -6.33 -0.07 -1.81
N PRO A 70 -7.20 0.87 -2.20
CA PRO A 70 -8.48 0.46 -2.78
C PRO A 70 -8.26 -0.41 -4.03
N PRO A 71 -9.10 -1.45 -4.23
CA PRO A 71 -9.00 -2.29 -5.43
C PRO A 71 -9.02 -1.45 -6.72
N PRO A 72 -8.22 -1.81 -7.74
CA PRO A 72 -7.32 -2.96 -7.84
C PRO A 72 -5.88 -2.68 -7.39
N LEU A 73 -5.58 -1.54 -6.77
CA LEU A 73 -4.21 -1.08 -6.49
C LEU A 73 -3.45 -1.98 -5.51
N PHE A 74 -4.15 -2.70 -4.63
CA PHE A 74 -3.50 -3.59 -3.68
C PHE A 74 -2.58 -4.62 -4.36
N THR A 75 -3.09 -5.32 -5.36
CA THR A 75 -2.31 -6.30 -6.13
C THR A 75 -1.35 -5.63 -7.10
N ALA A 76 -1.77 -4.54 -7.73
CA ALA A 76 -0.97 -3.77 -8.68
C ALA A 76 0.30 -3.17 -8.04
N GLU A 77 0.26 -2.82 -6.75
CA GLU A 77 1.39 -2.27 -6.00
C GLU A 77 2.18 -3.32 -5.19
N GLY A 78 1.82 -4.61 -5.28
CA GLY A 78 2.54 -5.68 -4.59
C GLY A 78 2.18 -5.81 -3.10
N GLY A 79 0.99 -5.37 -2.70
CA GLY A 79 0.53 -5.45 -1.32
C GLY A 79 0.32 -6.89 -0.83
N SER A 80 0.04 -7.83 -1.74
CA SER A 80 -0.21 -9.24 -1.42
C SER A 80 0.98 -9.92 -0.77
N GLU A 81 2.22 -9.67 -1.23
CA GLU A 81 3.41 -10.28 -0.63
C GLU A 81 3.69 -9.76 0.76
N LEU A 82 3.57 -8.44 0.94
CA LEU A 82 3.77 -7.81 2.25
C LEU A 82 2.73 -8.32 3.26
N LEU A 83 1.47 -8.41 2.84
CA LEU A 83 0.40 -8.94 3.67
C LEU A 83 0.61 -10.41 4.02
N PHE A 84 1.04 -11.24 3.06
CA PHE A 84 1.32 -12.65 3.31
C PHE A 84 2.36 -12.84 4.42
N ILE A 85 3.46 -12.07 4.39
CA ILE A 85 4.49 -12.13 5.42
C ILE A 85 3.92 -11.72 6.79
N LEU A 86 3.15 -10.63 6.83
CA LEU A 86 2.52 -10.13 8.06
C LEU A 86 1.61 -11.19 8.69
N VAL A 87 0.73 -11.78 7.89
CA VAL A 87 -0.23 -12.81 8.35
C VAL A 87 0.51 -14.08 8.78
N ALA A 88 1.54 -14.51 8.05
CA ALA A 88 2.31 -15.71 8.38
C ALA A 88 2.97 -15.60 9.76
N VAL A 89 3.54 -14.44 10.09
CA VAL A 89 4.18 -14.22 11.40
C VAL A 89 3.13 -14.21 12.53
N ASP A 90 2.07 -13.43 12.39
CA ASP A 90 1.16 -13.18 13.50
C ASP A 90 0.10 -14.28 13.67
N VAL A 91 -0.41 -14.84 12.57
CA VAL A 91 -1.52 -15.81 12.62
C VAL A 91 -1.02 -17.26 12.67
N VAL A 92 0.18 -17.53 12.16
CA VAL A 92 0.72 -18.90 12.13
C VAL A 92 1.80 -19.09 13.19
N ILE A 93 2.88 -18.34 13.12
CA ILE A 93 4.05 -18.55 13.96
C ILE A 93 3.72 -18.30 15.44
N GLY A 94 3.00 -17.23 15.75
CA GLY A 94 2.66 -16.87 17.13
C GLY A 94 1.86 -17.94 17.88
N PRO A 95 0.72 -18.40 17.37
CA PRO A 95 -0.04 -19.49 17.96
C PRO A 95 0.75 -20.80 18.05
N LEU A 96 1.61 -21.11 17.06
CA LEU A 96 2.47 -22.31 17.10
C LEU A 96 3.50 -22.23 18.25
N ILE A 97 4.16 -21.08 18.43
CA ILE A 97 5.09 -20.88 19.54
C ILE A 97 4.33 -21.00 20.88
N THR A 98 3.14 -20.42 20.98
CA THR A 98 2.30 -20.54 22.17
C THR A 98 1.94 -21.98 22.46
N LEU A 99 1.59 -22.79 21.44
CA LEU A 99 1.28 -24.20 21.57
C LEU A 99 2.45 -25.02 22.17
N VAL A 100 3.68 -24.67 21.76
CA VAL A 100 4.91 -25.35 22.24
C VAL A 100 5.27 -24.92 23.66
N ILE A 101 5.24 -23.60 23.93
CA ILE A 101 5.75 -23.04 25.19
C ILE A 101 4.72 -23.15 26.33
N PHE A 102 3.42 -23.13 26.00
CA PHE A 102 2.37 -23.10 27.01
C PHE A 102 2.30 -24.40 27.83
N LYS A 103 2.50 -24.25 29.15
CA LYS A 103 2.29 -25.30 30.15
C LYS A 103 1.63 -24.67 31.36
N SER A 104 0.42 -25.13 31.66
CA SER A 104 -0.32 -24.62 32.83
C SER A 104 0.49 -24.81 34.12
N GLY A 105 0.57 -23.76 34.95
CA GLY A 105 1.35 -23.78 36.21
C GLY A 105 2.86 -23.63 36.04
N LYS A 106 3.40 -23.46 34.81
CA LYS A 106 4.83 -23.19 34.59
C LYS A 106 5.22 -21.83 35.21
N PRO A 107 6.26 -21.78 36.10
CA PRO A 107 6.80 -20.50 36.54
C PRO A 107 7.37 -19.74 35.35
N GLY A 108 7.10 -18.42 35.29
CA GLY A 108 7.56 -17.58 34.16
C GLY A 108 6.70 -17.62 32.89
N LEU A 109 5.60 -18.42 32.86
CA LEU A 109 4.74 -18.52 31.64
C LEU A 109 4.21 -17.16 31.17
N ARG A 110 3.85 -16.25 32.11
CA ARG A 110 3.39 -14.91 31.78
C ARG A 110 4.47 -14.10 31.06
N PHE A 111 5.72 -14.22 31.50
CA PHE A 111 6.86 -13.58 30.84
C PHE A 111 7.06 -14.12 29.45
N ASP A 112 7.07 -15.45 29.28
CA ASP A 112 7.20 -16.08 27.95
C ASP A 112 6.11 -15.58 26.97
N LEU A 113 4.85 -15.56 27.40
CA LEU A 113 3.74 -15.08 26.59
C LEU A 113 3.82 -13.58 26.28
N SER A 114 4.28 -12.78 27.26
CA SER A 114 4.47 -11.34 27.04
C SER A 114 5.58 -11.06 26.03
N VAL A 115 6.66 -11.82 26.04
CA VAL A 115 7.73 -11.72 25.05
C VAL A 115 7.21 -12.05 23.64
N ILE A 116 6.44 -13.14 23.51
CA ILE A 116 5.83 -13.51 22.21
C ILE A 116 4.93 -12.37 21.73
N ALA A 117 4.02 -11.88 22.58
CA ALA A 117 3.10 -10.80 22.25
C ALA A 117 3.83 -9.50 21.86
N LEU A 118 4.92 -9.18 22.54
CA LEU A 118 5.75 -8.01 22.22
C LEU A 118 6.38 -8.12 20.82
N PHE A 119 7.00 -9.27 20.51
CA PHE A 119 7.60 -9.49 19.20
C PHE A 119 6.57 -9.40 18.08
N GLN A 120 5.38 -9.98 18.27
CA GLN A 120 4.30 -9.90 17.30
C GLN A 120 3.78 -8.47 17.14
N ALA A 121 3.57 -7.74 18.24
CA ALA A 121 3.17 -6.34 18.18
C ALA A 121 4.20 -5.49 17.42
N CYS A 122 5.50 -5.70 17.65
CA CYS A 122 6.56 -5.03 16.92
C CYS A 122 6.54 -5.39 15.41
N ALA A 123 6.36 -6.67 15.08
CA ALA A 123 6.28 -7.13 13.69
C ALA A 123 5.06 -6.55 12.98
N LEU A 124 3.89 -6.56 13.65
CA LEU A 124 2.65 -5.97 13.12
C LEU A 124 2.80 -4.46 12.87
N VAL A 125 3.30 -3.71 13.87
CA VAL A 125 3.50 -2.26 13.74
C VAL A 125 4.47 -1.96 12.60
N TYR A 126 5.56 -2.71 12.50
CA TYR A 126 6.51 -2.56 11.41
C TYR A 126 5.88 -2.88 10.04
N GLY A 127 5.15 -3.98 9.93
CA GLY A 127 4.45 -4.35 8.68
C GLY A 127 3.40 -3.30 8.26
N CYS A 128 2.60 -2.82 9.21
CA CYS A 128 1.65 -1.73 8.97
C CYS A 128 2.37 -0.42 8.57
N HIS A 129 3.50 -0.10 9.19
CA HIS A 129 4.31 1.05 8.82
C HIS A 129 4.83 0.94 7.37
N VAL A 130 5.38 -0.22 6.99
CA VAL A 130 5.85 -0.46 5.61
C VAL A 130 4.71 -0.29 4.60
N MET A 131 3.53 -0.86 4.88
CA MET A 131 2.34 -0.69 4.05
C MET A 131 1.93 0.77 3.96
N PHE A 132 1.93 1.49 5.08
CA PHE A 132 1.55 2.91 5.14
C PHE A 132 2.48 3.81 4.34
N VAL A 133 3.80 3.63 4.43
CA VAL A 133 4.77 4.46 3.66
C VAL A 133 4.84 4.09 2.19
N ALA A 134 4.47 2.85 1.83
CA ALA A 134 4.43 2.40 0.44
C ALA A 134 3.05 2.57 -0.22
N ARG A 135 2.05 3.13 0.47
CA ARG A 135 0.69 3.28 -0.07
C ARG A 135 0.67 4.22 -1.28
N PRO A 136 -0.16 3.95 -2.31
CA PRO A 136 -0.39 4.88 -3.40
C PRO A 136 -1.15 6.11 -2.86
N VAL A 137 -0.62 7.31 -3.12
CA VAL A 137 -1.18 8.57 -2.65
C VAL A 137 -1.71 9.44 -3.78
N PHE A 138 -1.10 9.32 -4.97
CA PHE A 138 -1.59 10.01 -6.16
C PHE A 138 -1.61 9.03 -7.35
N ILE A 139 -2.57 9.26 -8.26
CA ILE A 139 -2.57 8.70 -9.61
C ILE A 139 -2.40 9.89 -10.53
N VAL A 140 -1.24 9.99 -11.14
CA VAL A 140 -0.77 11.20 -11.83
C VAL A 140 -0.87 11.01 -13.33
N LEU A 141 -1.66 11.82 -14.01
CA LEU A 141 -1.68 11.89 -15.48
C LEU A 141 -0.52 12.76 -15.95
N ALA A 142 0.43 12.17 -16.64
CA ALA A 142 1.52 12.87 -17.29
C ALA A 142 1.57 12.47 -18.77
N MET A 143 1.53 13.46 -19.65
CA MET A 143 1.45 13.25 -21.09
C MET A 143 0.24 12.39 -21.49
N ASP A 144 0.41 11.13 -21.85
CA ASP A 144 -0.62 10.20 -22.33
C ASP A 144 -0.76 8.96 -21.43
N GLN A 145 -0.21 9.00 -20.19
CA GLN A 145 -0.15 7.88 -19.29
C GLN A 145 -0.45 8.31 -17.85
N PHE A 146 -1.16 7.46 -17.11
CA PHE A 146 -1.24 7.55 -15.65
C PHE A 146 -0.10 6.77 -15.01
N GLU A 147 0.33 7.25 -13.86
CA GLU A 147 1.30 6.58 -13.00
C GLU A 147 0.85 6.62 -11.55
N THR A 148 1.00 5.50 -10.83
CA THR A 148 0.78 5.46 -9.39
C THR A 148 2.01 6.00 -8.67
N VAL A 149 1.82 7.02 -7.84
CA VAL A 149 2.85 7.62 -7.00
C VAL A 149 2.58 7.26 -5.55
N ARG A 150 3.60 6.71 -4.88
CA ARG A 150 3.51 6.24 -3.50
C ARG A 150 3.97 7.33 -2.54
N ALA A 151 3.59 7.19 -1.27
CA ALA A 151 3.94 8.17 -0.24
C ALA A 151 5.46 8.32 -0.06
N ASN A 152 6.22 7.23 -0.22
CA ASN A 152 7.69 7.25 -0.11
C ASN A 152 8.43 7.67 -1.40
N ASP A 153 7.70 7.96 -2.48
CA ASP A 153 8.28 8.53 -3.70
C ASP A 153 8.36 10.06 -3.63
N LEU A 154 7.72 10.67 -2.62
CA LEU A 154 7.58 12.12 -2.48
C LEU A 154 8.24 12.62 -1.19
N ASP A 155 9.02 13.68 -1.32
CA ASP A 155 9.63 14.37 -0.19
C ASP A 155 8.74 15.52 0.31
N ALA A 156 8.78 15.81 1.60
CA ALA A 156 8.02 16.92 2.20
C ALA A 156 8.36 18.28 1.58
N ALA A 157 9.63 18.47 1.16
CA ALA A 157 10.08 19.68 0.50
C ALA A 157 9.46 19.87 -0.89
N ASP A 158 9.26 18.76 -1.64
CA ASP A 158 8.60 18.79 -2.95
C ASP A 158 7.10 19.03 -2.81
N LEU A 159 6.46 18.38 -1.82
CA LEU A 159 5.04 18.60 -1.52
C LEU A 159 4.75 20.07 -1.17
N ALA A 160 5.61 20.70 -0.39
CA ALA A 160 5.45 22.11 -0.01
C ALA A 160 5.45 23.07 -1.22
N GLN A 161 6.01 22.65 -2.36
CA GLN A 161 6.06 23.43 -3.60
C GLN A 161 4.79 23.30 -4.45
N ALA A 162 3.85 22.40 -4.10
CA ALA A 162 2.62 22.26 -4.86
C ALA A 162 1.83 23.59 -4.89
N PRO A 163 1.36 24.05 -6.07
CA PRO A 163 0.58 25.27 -6.18
C PRO A 163 -0.73 25.20 -5.39
N ASP A 164 -1.44 24.08 -5.52
CA ASP A 164 -2.68 23.82 -4.81
C ASP A 164 -2.38 23.31 -3.39
N PRO A 165 -2.88 23.98 -2.33
CA PRO A 165 -2.74 23.53 -0.96
C PRO A 165 -3.21 22.09 -0.71
N ALA A 166 -4.18 21.59 -1.49
CA ALA A 166 -4.69 20.23 -1.38
C ALA A 166 -3.62 19.15 -1.67
N PHE A 167 -2.56 19.49 -2.41
CA PHE A 167 -1.49 18.58 -2.79
C PHE A 167 -0.19 18.79 -1.98
N ARG A 168 -0.20 19.69 -0.99
CA ARG A 168 0.95 19.95 -0.11
C ARG A 168 1.13 18.93 0.99
N SER A 169 0.20 18.02 1.15
CA SER A 169 0.25 16.94 2.13
C SER A 169 -0.17 15.61 1.51
N LEU A 170 0.39 14.52 2.05
CA LEU A 170 0.04 13.18 1.59
C LEU A 170 -1.38 12.81 2.04
N PRO A 171 -2.26 12.37 1.13
CA PRO A 171 -3.57 11.82 1.50
C PRO A 171 -3.43 10.66 2.50
N LEU A 172 -4.26 10.64 3.52
CA LEU A 172 -4.33 9.54 4.50
C LEU A 172 -5.21 8.38 4.01
N THR A 173 -6.12 8.67 3.10
CA THR A 173 -7.00 7.71 2.42
C THR A 173 -6.51 7.48 1.00
N GLY A 174 -7.13 6.58 0.24
CA GLY A 174 -6.71 6.17 -1.11
C GLY A 174 -6.28 7.30 -2.05
N PRO A 175 -5.69 6.97 -3.20
CA PRO A 175 -5.00 7.95 -4.04
C PRO A 175 -5.95 8.99 -4.63
N VAL A 176 -5.42 10.21 -4.77
CA VAL A 176 -6.09 11.33 -5.44
C VAL A 176 -5.61 11.39 -6.88
N PHE A 177 -6.55 11.57 -7.82
CA PHE A 177 -6.22 11.78 -9.23
C PHE A 177 -5.79 13.22 -9.48
N VAL A 178 -4.59 13.36 -10.02
CA VAL A 178 -4.00 14.65 -10.41
C VAL A 178 -3.45 14.56 -11.83
N ALA A 179 -3.18 15.71 -12.43
CA ALA A 179 -2.46 15.79 -13.70
C ALA A 179 -1.21 16.66 -13.54
N VAL A 180 -0.22 16.41 -14.40
CA VAL A 180 0.97 17.26 -14.51
C VAL A 180 0.71 18.30 -15.60
N GLU A 181 0.89 19.56 -15.24
CA GLU A 181 0.91 20.67 -16.20
C GLU A 181 2.33 21.24 -16.31
N LEU A 182 2.98 20.93 -17.42
CA LEU A 182 4.33 21.42 -17.70
C LEU A 182 4.28 22.80 -18.33
N PRO A 183 5.27 23.65 -18.08
CA PRO A 183 5.42 24.95 -18.77
C PRO A 183 5.50 24.76 -20.28
N LYS A 184 4.91 25.70 -21.01
CA LYS A 184 5.00 25.74 -22.48
C LYS A 184 6.32 26.30 -23.00
N ASP A 185 7.05 27.01 -22.15
CA ASP A 185 8.34 27.58 -22.49
C ASP A 185 9.42 26.51 -22.58
N MET A 186 10.08 26.43 -23.73
CA MET A 186 11.11 25.44 -24.02
C MET A 186 12.35 25.57 -23.13
N LYS A 187 12.66 26.78 -22.61
CA LYS A 187 13.77 26.98 -21.68
C LYS A 187 13.46 26.31 -20.35
N GLN A 188 12.28 26.60 -19.79
CA GLN A 188 11.83 25.99 -18.54
C GLN A 188 11.70 24.46 -18.68
N LEU A 189 11.20 23.97 -19.80
CA LEU A 189 11.10 22.52 -20.05
C LEU A 189 12.48 21.84 -20.04
N ARG A 190 13.50 22.47 -20.65
CA ARG A 190 14.88 21.95 -20.61
C ARG A 190 15.46 21.96 -19.18
N GLU A 191 15.16 22.98 -18.40
CA GLU A 191 15.58 23.06 -17.00
C GLU A 191 14.96 21.92 -16.17
N ILE A 192 13.68 21.61 -16.38
CA ILE A 192 13.00 20.47 -15.75
C ILE A 192 13.66 19.15 -16.13
N ILE A 193 13.93 18.95 -17.42
CA ILE A 193 14.60 17.73 -17.91
C ILE A 193 15.98 17.58 -17.28
N ALA A 194 16.77 18.66 -17.24
CA ALA A 194 18.10 18.63 -16.63
C ALA A 194 18.04 18.32 -15.11
N GLU A 195 17.05 18.88 -14.42
CA GLU A 195 16.84 18.63 -12.99
C GLU A 195 16.42 17.18 -12.72
N THR A 196 15.46 16.63 -13.50
CA THR A 196 15.03 15.24 -13.36
C THR A 196 16.18 14.27 -13.62
N GLN A 197 17.00 14.55 -14.64
CA GLN A 197 18.20 13.75 -14.91
C GLN A 197 19.22 13.81 -13.76
N LYS A 198 19.43 14.99 -13.17
CA LYS A 198 20.38 15.16 -12.05
C LYS A 198 19.89 14.55 -10.74
N SER A 199 18.61 14.70 -10.44
CA SER A 199 18.01 14.22 -9.19
C SER A 199 17.60 12.75 -9.23
N GLY A 200 17.46 12.15 -10.43
CA GLY A 200 16.89 10.83 -10.63
C GLY A 200 15.37 10.78 -10.39
N LYS A 201 14.73 11.93 -10.12
CA LYS A 201 13.26 12.02 -9.98
C LYS A 201 12.62 12.09 -11.37
N ILE A 202 11.45 11.52 -11.49
CA ILE A 202 10.60 11.67 -12.69
C ILE A 202 9.57 12.79 -12.47
N VAL A 203 9.03 13.31 -13.54
CA VAL A 203 8.13 14.48 -13.50
C VAL A 203 6.86 14.23 -12.67
N THR A 204 6.38 13.00 -12.64
CA THR A 204 5.26 12.56 -11.80
C THR A 204 5.55 12.60 -10.30
N HIS A 205 6.82 12.69 -9.89
CA HIS A 205 7.24 12.87 -8.50
C HIS A 205 7.54 14.33 -8.14
N LEU A 206 7.06 15.29 -8.95
CA LEU A 206 7.26 16.72 -8.72
C LEU A 206 5.92 17.44 -8.50
N PRO A 207 5.41 17.47 -7.24
CA PRO A 207 4.10 18.06 -6.92
C PRO A 207 3.92 19.52 -7.31
N ARG A 208 4.99 20.27 -7.52
CA ARG A 208 4.94 21.66 -8.02
C ARG A 208 4.28 21.82 -9.40
N TYR A 209 4.15 20.72 -10.14
CA TYR A 209 3.45 20.69 -11.43
C TYR A 209 2.08 20.02 -11.34
N TYR A 210 1.62 19.65 -10.14
CA TYR A 210 0.31 19.03 -9.97
C TYR A 210 -0.81 20.04 -10.10
N VAL A 211 -1.80 19.64 -10.85
CA VAL A 211 -3.09 20.33 -10.97
C VAL A 211 -4.21 19.31 -10.80
N SER A 212 -5.39 19.78 -10.42
CA SER A 212 -6.54 18.88 -10.25
C SER A 212 -6.87 18.19 -11.57
N TYR A 213 -7.06 16.88 -11.53
CA TYR A 213 -7.51 16.11 -12.69
C TYR A 213 -8.84 16.65 -13.25
N ALA A 214 -9.72 17.17 -12.40
CA ALA A 214 -11.00 17.76 -12.80
C ALA A 214 -10.85 18.87 -13.86
N GLN A 215 -9.75 19.64 -13.79
CA GLN A 215 -9.43 20.70 -14.76
C GLN A 215 -8.83 20.13 -16.07
N HIS A 216 -8.37 18.89 -16.05
CA HIS A 216 -7.67 18.23 -17.16
C HIS A 216 -8.52 17.18 -17.90
N LYS A 217 -9.79 16.96 -17.52
CA LYS A 217 -10.67 15.95 -18.12
C LYS A 217 -10.75 16.04 -19.64
N THR A 218 -10.95 17.23 -20.19
CA THR A 218 -11.03 17.45 -21.63
C THR A 218 -9.73 17.05 -22.33
N LYS A 219 -8.58 17.40 -21.72
CA LYS A 219 -7.27 17.02 -22.26
C LYS A 219 -7.05 15.51 -22.14
N ALA A 220 -7.48 14.89 -21.06
CA ALA A 220 -7.42 13.43 -20.88
C ALA A 220 -8.23 12.71 -21.98
N VAL A 221 -9.41 13.20 -22.35
CA VAL A 221 -10.18 12.65 -23.48
C VAL A 221 -9.39 12.70 -24.78
N THR A 222 -8.71 13.81 -25.09
CA THR A 222 -7.91 13.92 -26.32
C THR A 222 -6.67 13.03 -26.35
N GLN A 223 -6.14 12.69 -25.18
CA GLN A 223 -4.96 11.82 -25.00
C GLN A 223 -5.32 10.35 -24.86
N SER A 224 -6.60 10.04 -24.64
CA SER A 224 -7.08 8.68 -24.44
C SER A 224 -7.28 7.92 -25.73
N ARG A 225 -7.35 6.61 -25.59
CA ARG A 225 -7.60 5.67 -26.71
C ARG A 225 -8.98 5.04 -26.56
N ALA A 226 -9.70 4.86 -27.66
CA ALA A 226 -11.01 4.22 -27.65
C ALA A 226 -10.92 2.76 -27.16
N LEU A 227 -11.84 2.36 -26.29
CA LEU A 227 -11.84 1.03 -25.68
C LEU A 227 -12.22 -0.07 -26.68
N ASP A 228 -13.22 0.18 -27.56
CA ASP A 228 -13.74 -0.83 -28.49
C ASP A 228 -12.66 -1.42 -29.42
N PRO A 229 -11.82 -0.62 -30.10
CA PRO A 229 -10.72 -1.15 -30.92
C PRO A 229 -9.66 -1.91 -30.10
N ALA A 230 -9.44 -1.51 -28.85
CA ALA A 230 -8.49 -2.18 -27.98
C ALA A 230 -8.97 -3.58 -27.57
N MET A 231 -10.26 -3.72 -27.30
CA MET A 231 -10.88 -5.00 -26.99
C MET A 231 -10.83 -5.99 -28.15
N LYS A 232 -10.96 -5.52 -29.39
CA LYS A 232 -10.88 -6.36 -30.60
C LYS A 232 -9.50 -6.99 -30.81
N ARG A 233 -8.44 -6.42 -30.21
CA ARG A 233 -7.10 -7.00 -30.25
C ARG A 233 -6.93 -8.23 -29.34
N GLY A 234 -7.90 -8.47 -28.44
CA GLY A 234 -7.87 -9.60 -27.54
C GLY A 234 -6.87 -9.45 -26.38
N GLY A 235 -6.60 -10.57 -25.70
CA GLY A 235 -5.68 -10.60 -24.56
C GLY A 235 -6.36 -10.30 -23.22
N ASP A 236 -5.54 -10.26 -22.17
CA ASP A 236 -6.04 -10.13 -20.80
C ASP A 236 -6.73 -8.81 -20.53
N PHE A 237 -6.23 -7.72 -21.14
CA PHE A 237 -6.88 -6.41 -21.07
C PHE A 237 -8.32 -6.46 -21.60
N ALA A 238 -8.51 -7.11 -22.76
CA ALA A 238 -9.84 -7.26 -23.32
C ALA A 238 -10.76 -8.10 -22.43
N THR A 239 -10.25 -9.14 -21.82
CA THR A 239 -10.99 -9.99 -20.88
C THR A 239 -11.44 -9.20 -19.65
N LEU A 240 -10.54 -8.41 -19.04
CA LEU A 240 -10.85 -7.55 -17.89
C LEU A 240 -11.86 -6.47 -18.26
N ALA A 241 -11.70 -5.84 -19.43
CA ALA A 241 -12.63 -4.85 -19.91
C ALA A 241 -14.03 -5.44 -20.18
N GLN A 242 -14.11 -6.64 -20.80
CA GLN A 242 -15.38 -7.35 -21.02
C GLN A 242 -16.09 -7.67 -19.71
N LYS A 243 -15.34 -8.17 -18.70
CA LYS A 243 -15.89 -8.42 -17.38
C LYS A 243 -16.48 -7.15 -16.76
N PHE A 244 -15.74 -6.05 -16.79
CA PHE A 244 -16.22 -4.76 -16.28
C PHE A 244 -17.49 -4.29 -17.02
N LEU A 245 -17.52 -4.40 -18.35
CA LEU A 245 -18.69 -4.00 -19.15
C LEU A 245 -19.92 -4.84 -18.81
N ALA A 246 -19.75 -6.15 -18.63
CA ALA A 246 -20.83 -7.06 -18.23
C ALA A 246 -21.39 -6.72 -16.84
N GLU A 247 -20.51 -6.35 -15.89
CA GLU A 247 -20.90 -5.99 -14.51
C GLU A 247 -21.53 -4.58 -14.43
N SER A 248 -21.01 -3.62 -15.22
CA SER A 248 -21.44 -2.22 -15.15
C SER A 248 -22.61 -1.87 -16.06
N GLY A 249 -22.94 -2.72 -17.04
CA GLY A 249 -23.94 -2.46 -18.07
C GLY A 249 -23.58 -1.34 -19.07
N ARG A 250 -22.34 -0.84 -19.04
CA ARG A 250 -21.83 0.21 -19.96
C ARG A 250 -21.48 -0.37 -21.32
N LYS A 251 -21.48 0.50 -22.35
CA LYS A 251 -21.03 0.13 -23.69
C LYS A 251 -19.56 0.50 -23.88
N ALA A 252 -18.83 -0.34 -24.61
CA ALA A 252 -17.42 -0.07 -24.91
C ALA A 252 -17.22 1.23 -25.73
N SER A 253 -18.23 1.60 -26.56
CA SER A 253 -18.24 2.86 -27.32
C SER A 253 -18.27 4.13 -26.47
N ASP A 254 -18.73 4.03 -25.23
CA ASP A 254 -18.88 5.18 -24.32
C ASP A 254 -17.63 5.37 -23.44
N LEU A 255 -16.63 4.52 -23.62
CA LEU A 255 -15.43 4.49 -22.81
C LEU A 255 -14.16 4.61 -23.63
N ASN A 256 -13.25 5.39 -23.09
CA ASN A 256 -11.85 5.42 -23.50
C ASN A 256 -10.97 4.87 -22.38
N TYR A 257 -9.72 4.58 -22.68
CA TYR A 257 -8.73 4.18 -21.70
C TYR A 257 -7.42 4.97 -21.86
N ILE A 258 -6.72 5.12 -20.73
CA ILE A 258 -5.35 5.61 -20.68
C ILE A 258 -4.55 4.56 -19.90
N GLU A 259 -3.35 4.23 -20.36
CA GLU A 259 -2.49 3.28 -19.69
C GLU A 259 -2.15 3.76 -18.27
N LEU A 260 -2.09 2.83 -17.31
CA LEU A 260 -1.73 3.07 -15.93
C LEU A 260 -0.47 2.29 -15.60
N GLN A 261 0.63 2.98 -15.38
CA GLN A 261 1.85 2.38 -14.87
C GLN A 261 1.74 2.17 -13.36
N THR A 262 1.96 0.93 -12.94
CA THR A 262 2.01 0.52 -11.55
C THR A 262 3.31 -0.21 -11.27
N ARG A 263 3.59 -0.52 -10.01
CA ARG A 263 4.81 -1.26 -9.63
C ARG A 263 4.94 -2.63 -10.33
N ARG A 264 3.81 -3.31 -10.60
CA ARG A 264 3.80 -4.67 -11.17
C ARG A 264 3.53 -4.72 -12.66
N GLY A 265 3.41 -3.58 -13.31
CA GLY A 265 3.19 -3.51 -14.74
C GLY A 265 2.14 -2.50 -15.15
N PHE A 266 1.63 -2.67 -16.35
CA PHE A 266 0.71 -1.74 -16.95
C PHE A 266 -0.74 -2.23 -16.84
N GLY A 267 -1.56 -1.44 -16.15
CA GLY A 267 -3.01 -1.52 -16.15
C GLY A 267 -3.62 -0.42 -17.03
N ALA A 268 -4.86 -0.05 -16.74
CA ALA A 268 -5.52 1.06 -17.42
C ALA A 268 -6.49 1.79 -16.51
N VAL A 269 -6.66 3.09 -16.76
CA VAL A 269 -7.76 3.91 -16.24
C VAL A 269 -8.81 4.00 -17.33
N LEU A 270 -10.03 3.53 -17.07
CA LEU A 270 -11.16 3.74 -17.95
C LEU A 270 -11.80 5.08 -17.62
N ILE A 271 -12.02 5.89 -18.64
CA ILE A 271 -12.68 7.19 -18.56
C ILE A 271 -13.89 7.22 -19.47
N ASP A 272 -14.86 8.04 -19.13
CA ASP A 272 -15.97 8.35 -20.02
C ASP A 272 -15.46 9.10 -21.27
N ALA A 273 -15.83 8.62 -22.45
CA ALA A 273 -15.30 9.12 -23.72
C ALA A 273 -15.70 10.58 -24.04
N LYS A 274 -16.75 11.11 -23.39
CA LYS A 274 -17.24 12.47 -23.61
C LYS A 274 -16.81 13.42 -22.51
N SER A 275 -17.01 13.02 -21.25
CA SER A 275 -16.78 13.88 -20.10
C SER A 275 -15.35 13.80 -19.55
N GLY A 276 -14.61 12.72 -19.85
CA GLY A 276 -13.32 12.43 -19.23
C GLY A 276 -13.40 12.04 -17.75
N GLU A 277 -14.60 11.76 -17.23
CA GLU A 277 -14.78 11.27 -15.87
C GLU A 277 -14.10 9.90 -15.70
N ILE A 278 -13.39 9.72 -14.59
CA ILE A 278 -12.80 8.43 -14.25
C ILE A 278 -13.93 7.46 -13.89
N VAL A 279 -13.94 6.32 -14.55
CA VAL A 279 -14.97 5.29 -14.37
C VAL A 279 -14.45 4.16 -13.49
N THR A 280 -13.29 3.60 -13.80
CA THR A 280 -12.66 2.53 -13.02
C THR A 280 -11.19 2.36 -13.38
N LEU A 281 -10.50 1.59 -12.56
CA LEU A 281 -9.15 1.10 -12.80
C LEU A 281 -9.19 -0.37 -13.21
N LEU A 282 -8.49 -0.74 -14.25
CA LEU A 282 -8.22 -2.12 -14.61
C LEU A 282 -6.80 -2.48 -14.13
N PRO A 283 -6.64 -3.61 -13.43
CA PRO A 283 -5.34 -4.03 -12.91
C PRO A 283 -4.37 -4.39 -14.05
N PRO A 284 -3.05 -4.34 -13.79
CA PRO A 284 -2.08 -4.95 -14.68
C PRO A 284 -2.28 -6.47 -14.73
N LYS A 285 -1.73 -7.11 -15.76
CA LYS A 285 -1.59 -8.57 -15.79
C LYS A 285 -0.71 -8.99 -14.60
N LEU A 286 -1.19 -9.91 -13.80
CA LEU A 286 -0.43 -10.54 -12.71
C LEU A 286 0.31 -11.77 -13.24
#